data_657af413feef0dee883a363244b037f1
#
_entry.id   657af413feef0dee883a363244b037f1
#
_cell.length_a   1.000
_cell.length_b   1.000
_cell.length_c   1.000
_cell.angle_alpha   90.00
_cell.angle_beta   90.00
_cell.angle_gamma   90.00
#
_symmetry.space_group_name_H-M   'P 1'
#
loop_
_entity.id
_entity.type
_entity.pdbx_description
1 polymer ?
#
loop_
_entity_poly.entity_id
_entity_poly.type
_entity_poly.pdbx_seq_one_letter_code
_entity_poly.pdbx_strand_id
1 'polypeptide(L)'
;MTRKILGLWLVAVLVGLPALFTPAPVRADDKEKDEDRLRNSGEVLKEIMNIPDDIPKNLIDKADCVVVIPSVIKAAFIVGGSYGRGAMTCRSGDNFRGPWGAPTMMALEGGSVGFQLGAQATDFVLLVMNGQGAGAILSSKVKLGADASAAAGPVGRDAEADTDVTMRAEVLTYSRARGLFAGISLEGSTLRPDDDANERIYGRKIGSKEIALHGAVPVPEAARLMTATLNQRSPKNLSK
;
A
#
# COMPACT_ATOMS: atom_id res chain seq x y z
N MET A 1 -21.32 81.17 38.95
CA MET A 1 -20.22 80.30 39.44
C MET A 1 -20.33 78.94 38.79
N THR A 2 -19.62 78.77 37.71
CA THR A 2 -19.68 77.57 36.87
C THR A 2 -18.34 76.80 36.94
N ARG A 3 -18.31 75.63 37.58
CA ARG A 3 -17.17 74.71 37.64
C ARG A 3 -17.16 73.84 36.40
N LYS A 4 -16.14 74.01 35.60
CA LYS A 4 -15.82 73.09 34.49
C LYS A 4 -15.09 71.84 34.99
N ILE A 5 -15.66 70.68 34.81
CA ILE A 5 -15.03 69.38 35.06
C ILE A 5 -14.35 68.93 33.81
N LEU A 6 -13.04 68.84 33.85
CA LEU A 6 -12.19 68.33 32.76
C LEU A 6 -12.14 66.79 32.81
N GLY A 7 -12.80 66.16 31.86
CA GLY A 7 -12.75 64.69 31.72
C GLY A 7 -11.47 64.23 31.02
N LEU A 8 -10.67 63.50 31.73
CA LEU A 8 -9.45 62.87 31.20
C LEU A 8 -9.79 61.53 30.53
N TRP A 9 -9.69 61.46 29.22
CA TRP A 9 -9.86 60.21 28.46
C TRP A 9 -8.54 59.45 28.47
N LEU A 10 -8.49 58.32 29.19
CA LEU A 10 -7.41 57.32 29.13
C LEU A 10 -7.63 56.46 27.88
N VAL A 11 -6.81 56.65 26.85
CA VAL A 11 -6.74 55.76 25.69
C VAL A 11 -5.84 54.58 26.04
N ALA A 12 -6.44 53.44 26.31
CA ALA A 12 -5.71 52.18 26.48
C ALA A 12 -5.29 51.65 25.09
N VAL A 13 -4.00 51.79 24.75
CA VAL A 13 -3.42 51.16 23.56
C VAL A 13 -3.20 49.68 23.85
N LEU A 14 -4.08 48.84 23.35
CA LEU A 14 -3.92 47.38 23.32
C LEU A 14 -2.87 47.05 22.22
N VAL A 15 -1.62 46.84 22.66
CA VAL A 15 -0.57 46.27 21.82
C VAL A 15 -0.88 44.79 21.66
N GLY A 16 -1.54 44.45 20.55
CA GLY A 16 -1.75 43.08 20.14
C GLY A 16 -0.43 42.42 19.76
N LEU A 17 0.05 41.48 20.60
CA LEU A 17 1.15 40.60 20.23
C LEU A 17 0.72 39.78 19.02
N PRO A 18 1.48 39.75 17.89
CA PRO A 18 1.21 38.84 16.84
C PRO A 18 1.50 37.41 17.34
N ALA A 19 0.46 36.58 17.50
CA ALA A 19 0.61 35.17 17.72
C ALA A 19 1.34 34.60 16.50
N LEU A 20 2.60 34.23 16.66
CA LEU A 20 3.36 33.44 15.71
C LEU A 20 2.69 32.07 15.60
N PHE A 21 1.75 31.93 14.66
CA PHE A 21 1.26 30.65 14.23
C PHE A 21 2.43 29.92 13.57
N THR A 22 3.21 29.18 14.34
CA THR A 22 4.11 28.18 13.79
C THR A 22 3.23 27.03 13.29
N PRO A 23 3.21 26.73 11.97
CA PRO A 23 2.51 25.55 11.50
C PRO A 23 3.12 24.35 12.20
N ALA A 24 2.28 23.58 12.90
CA ALA A 24 2.70 22.35 13.56
C ALA A 24 3.32 21.38 12.52
N PRO A 25 4.25 20.50 12.91
CA PRO A 25 4.95 19.61 12.00
C PRO A 25 4.05 18.44 11.55
N VAL A 26 3.02 18.74 10.77
CA VAL A 26 2.10 17.76 10.16
C VAL A 26 2.86 16.73 9.32
N ARG A 27 4.02 17.09 8.77
CA ARG A 27 4.82 16.21 7.92
C ARG A 27 5.56 15.07 8.63
N ALA A 28 5.94 15.24 9.90
CA ALA A 28 6.69 14.22 10.64
C ALA A 28 5.78 13.04 11.04
N ASP A 29 4.59 13.32 11.54
CA ASP A 29 3.59 12.32 11.94
C ASP A 29 3.10 11.48 10.74
N ASP A 30 2.91 12.10 9.57
CA ASP A 30 2.49 11.39 8.37
C ASP A 30 3.59 10.49 7.81
N LYS A 31 4.86 10.91 7.89
CA LYS A 31 6.00 10.07 7.48
C LYS A 31 6.13 8.84 8.39
N GLU A 32 6.00 9.00 9.70
CA GLU A 32 6.04 7.91 10.67
C GLU A 32 4.92 6.88 10.38
N LYS A 33 3.70 7.35 10.11
CA LYS A 33 2.59 6.47 9.69
C LYS A 33 2.88 5.72 8.40
N ASP A 34 3.54 6.35 7.42
CA ASP A 34 3.92 5.68 6.17
C ASP A 34 5.03 4.65 6.40
N GLU A 35 6.01 4.93 7.27
CA GLU A 35 7.02 3.97 7.70
C GLU A 35 6.40 2.78 8.44
N ASP A 36 5.41 3.02 9.30
CA ASP A 36 4.67 1.95 9.99
C ASP A 36 3.92 1.06 9.01
N ARG A 37 3.36 1.62 7.94
CA ARG A 37 2.74 0.83 6.87
C ARG A 37 3.74 -0.08 6.17
N LEU A 38 4.97 0.41 5.93
CA LEU A 38 6.05 -0.41 5.37
C LEU A 38 6.45 -1.54 6.32
N ARG A 39 6.62 -1.26 7.62
CA ARG A 39 6.91 -2.27 8.64
C ARG A 39 5.80 -3.32 8.70
N ASN A 40 4.55 -2.88 8.80
CA ASN A 40 3.38 -3.76 8.84
C ASN A 40 3.23 -4.60 7.56
N SER A 41 3.57 -4.04 6.39
CA SER A 41 3.60 -4.83 5.14
C SER A 41 4.61 -5.96 5.21
N GLY A 42 5.78 -5.72 5.81
CA GLY A 42 6.80 -6.74 6.05
C GLY A 42 6.34 -7.82 7.03
N GLU A 43 5.71 -7.43 8.14
CA GLU A 43 5.20 -8.38 9.14
C GLU A 43 4.08 -9.25 8.56
N VAL A 44 3.10 -8.65 7.88
CA VAL A 44 2.01 -9.40 7.21
C VAL A 44 2.57 -10.42 6.23
N LEU A 45 3.53 -10.01 5.41
CA LEU A 45 4.14 -10.92 4.43
C LEU A 45 4.89 -12.07 5.10
N LYS A 46 5.71 -11.77 6.12
CA LYS A 46 6.43 -12.76 6.90
C LYS A 46 5.49 -13.75 7.59
N GLU A 47 4.40 -13.26 8.18
CA GLU A 47 3.42 -14.12 8.83
C GLU A 47 2.70 -15.03 7.83
N ILE A 48 2.27 -14.50 6.69
CA ILE A 48 1.62 -15.30 5.64
C ILE A 48 2.57 -16.39 5.11
N MET A 49 3.83 -16.06 4.86
CA MET A 49 4.82 -17.02 4.35
C MET A 49 5.25 -18.09 5.37
N ASN A 50 4.81 -17.98 6.63
CA ASN A 50 5.04 -18.98 7.66
C ASN A 50 3.80 -19.84 7.95
N ILE A 51 2.67 -19.65 7.28
CA ILE A 51 1.48 -20.48 7.38
C ILE A 51 1.72 -21.78 6.58
N PRO A 52 1.28 -22.96 7.07
CA PRO A 52 1.44 -24.23 6.34
C PRO A 52 0.81 -24.24 4.94
N ASP A 53 -0.34 -23.58 4.81
CA ASP A 53 -1.10 -23.44 3.57
C ASP A 53 -0.98 -22.00 3.04
N ASP A 54 0.27 -21.54 2.87
CA ASP A 54 0.61 -20.21 2.39
C ASP A 54 0.39 -20.05 0.86
N ILE A 55 0.89 -18.94 0.33
CA ILE A 55 0.96 -18.71 -1.12
C ILE A 55 1.92 -19.75 -1.72
N PRO A 56 1.51 -20.52 -2.74
CA PRO A 56 2.37 -21.50 -3.38
C PRO A 56 3.70 -20.88 -3.83
N LYS A 57 4.81 -21.50 -3.43
CA LYS A 57 6.15 -20.99 -3.69
C LYS A 57 6.40 -20.73 -5.18
N ASN A 58 5.91 -21.61 -6.05
CA ASN A 58 6.04 -21.48 -7.51
C ASN A 58 5.34 -20.22 -8.06
N LEU A 59 4.31 -19.71 -7.42
CA LEU A 59 3.65 -18.45 -7.80
C LEU A 59 4.46 -17.23 -7.36
N ILE A 60 4.98 -17.24 -6.13
CA ILE A 60 5.87 -16.17 -5.66
C ILE A 60 7.15 -16.12 -6.51
N ASP A 61 7.70 -17.28 -6.87
CA ASP A 61 8.90 -17.39 -7.70
C ASP A 61 8.68 -16.87 -9.15
N LYS A 62 7.44 -16.86 -9.61
CA LYS A 62 7.06 -16.33 -10.93
C LYS A 62 6.58 -14.88 -10.89
N ALA A 63 6.29 -14.33 -9.71
CA ALA A 63 5.80 -12.98 -9.58
C ALA A 63 6.89 -11.94 -9.90
N ASP A 64 6.53 -10.94 -10.69
CA ASP A 64 7.37 -9.79 -11.01
C ASP A 64 7.34 -8.75 -9.87
N CYS A 65 6.14 -8.57 -9.25
CA CYS A 65 5.98 -7.68 -8.08
C CYS A 65 5.04 -8.30 -7.04
N VAL A 66 5.15 -7.83 -5.81
CA VAL A 66 4.26 -8.16 -4.69
C VAL A 66 3.74 -6.87 -4.07
N VAL A 67 2.41 -6.78 -3.93
CA VAL A 67 1.73 -5.70 -3.22
C VAL A 67 1.22 -6.24 -1.89
N VAL A 68 1.46 -5.52 -0.81
CA VAL A 68 0.92 -5.84 0.52
C VAL A 68 0.18 -4.63 1.05
N ILE A 69 -1.09 -4.81 1.36
CA ILE A 69 -1.96 -3.77 1.93
C ILE A 69 -2.45 -4.26 3.29
N PRO A 70 -1.78 -3.87 4.38
CA PRO A 70 -2.17 -4.26 5.74
C PRO A 70 -3.47 -3.58 6.17
N SER A 71 -4.27 -4.28 6.95
CA SER A 71 -5.39 -3.73 7.71
C SER A 71 -6.37 -2.89 6.87
N VAL A 72 -6.72 -3.38 5.69
CA VAL A 72 -7.76 -2.76 4.85
C VAL A 72 -9.07 -2.73 5.62
N ILE A 73 -9.61 -1.55 5.80
CA ILE A 73 -10.88 -1.34 6.50
C ILE A 73 -12.01 -1.48 5.48
N LYS A 74 -12.96 -2.35 5.80
CA LYS A 74 -14.24 -2.46 5.09
C LYS A 74 -15.34 -1.90 5.98
N ALA A 75 -16.03 -0.89 5.50
CA ALA A 75 -17.19 -0.32 6.18
C ALA A 75 -18.38 -0.37 5.24
N ALA A 76 -19.47 -1.02 5.67
CA ALA A 76 -20.69 -1.13 4.89
C ALA A 76 -21.92 -1.06 5.79
N PHE A 77 -22.93 -0.30 5.35
CA PHE A 77 -24.28 -0.34 5.93
C PHE A 77 -25.33 -0.79 4.89
N ILE A 78 -25.38 -0.20 3.74
CA ILE A 78 -26.16 -0.63 2.56
C ILE A 78 -25.25 -0.56 1.33
N VAL A 79 -24.46 0.49 1.24
CA VAL A 79 -23.35 0.65 0.30
C VAL A 79 -22.08 0.74 1.13
N GLY A 80 -21.09 -0.07 0.80
CA GLY A 80 -19.85 -0.12 1.54
C GLY A 80 -18.66 0.32 0.71
N GLY A 81 -17.61 0.74 1.40
CA GLY A 81 -16.30 1.01 0.82
C GLY A 81 -15.22 0.22 1.53
N SER A 82 -14.17 -0.09 0.82
CA SER A 82 -12.92 -0.58 1.38
C SER A 82 -11.80 0.39 1.06
N TYR A 83 -10.95 0.63 2.03
CA TYR A 83 -9.79 1.49 1.87
C TYR A 83 -8.61 0.92 2.65
N GLY A 84 -7.46 0.89 2.02
CA GLY A 84 -6.22 0.49 2.64
C GLY A 84 -5.01 1.12 1.96
N ARG A 85 -3.91 1.22 2.70
CA ARG A 85 -2.62 1.71 2.19
C ARG A 85 -1.53 0.72 2.56
N GLY A 86 -0.57 0.57 1.68
CA GLY A 86 0.54 -0.35 1.87
C GLY A 86 1.64 -0.12 0.87
N ALA A 87 2.30 -1.18 0.43
CA ALA A 87 3.48 -1.07 -0.42
C ALA A 87 3.49 -2.13 -1.53
N MET A 88 4.11 -1.79 -2.64
CA MET A 88 4.44 -2.67 -3.76
C MET A 88 5.96 -2.70 -3.92
N THR A 89 6.54 -3.89 -3.93
CA THR A 89 7.94 -4.08 -4.31
C THR A 89 8.01 -4.95 -5.55
N CYS A 90 8.95 -4.65 -6.43
CA CYS A 90 9.20 -5.39 -7.65
C CYS A 90 10.62 -5.96 -7.67
N ARG A 91 10.82 -6.99 -8.45
CA ARG A 91 12.17 -7.44 -8.78
C ARG A 91 12.84 -6.39 -9.65
N SER A 92 14.08 -6.12 -9.37
CA SER A 92 14.90 -5.14 -10.09
C SER A 92 15.48 -5.72 -11.39
N GLY A 93 16.06 -4.81 -12.19
CA GLY A 93 16.77 -5.16 -13.42
C GLY A 93 15.84 -5.51 -14.58
N ASP A 94 16.46 -5.71 -15.74
CA ASP A 94 15.76 -5.99 -16.99
C ASP A 94 14.91 -7.26 -16.87
N ASN A 95 13.65 -7.16 -17.27
CA ASN A 95 12.69 -8.27 -17.20
C ASN A 95 12.50 -8.87 -15.80
N PHE A 96 12.64 -8.08 -14.73
CA PHE A 96 12.40 -8.54 -13.34
C PHE A 96 13.27 -9.73 -12.90
N ARG A 97 14.52 -9.79 -13.35
CA ARG A 97 15.44 -10.91 -13.03
C ARG A 97 16.29 -10.67 -11.79
N GLY A 98 16.35 -9.45 -11.31
CA GLY A 98 17.16 -9.06 -10.14
C GLY A 98 16.48 -9.37 -8.80
N PRO A 99 17.13 -8.98 -7.70
CA PRO A 99 16.55 -9.08 -6.36
C PRO A 99 15.36 -8.15 -6.18
N TRP A 100 14.58 -8.38 -5.13
CA TRP A 100 13.48 -7.50 -4.73
C TRP A 100 14.01 -6.14 -4.29
N GLY A 101 13.48 -5.09 -4.89
CA GLY A 101 13.96 -3.71 -4.78
C GLY A 101 13.21 -2.84 -3.78
N ALA A 102 13.46 -1.53 -3.86
CA ALA A 102 12.81 -0.54 -3.03
C ALA A 102 11.30 -0.50 -3.30
N PRO A 103 10.44 -0.49 -2.25
CA PRO A 103 9.00 -0.47 -2.43
C PRO A 103 8.48 0.91 -2.74
N THR A 104 7.43 0.97 -3.55
CA THR A 104 6.59 2.16 -3.73
C THR A 104 5.32 2.06 -2.89
N MET A 105 4.87 3.18 -2.35
CA MET A 105 3.64 3.25 -1.56
C MET A 105 2.41 3.18 -2.46
N MET A 106 1.40 2.44 -2.00
CA MET A 106 0.18 2.13 -2.76
C MET A 106 -1.07 2.39 -1.91
N ALA A 107 -2.17 2.70 -2.58
CA ALA A 107 -3.50 2.75 -1.99
C ALA A 107 -4.46 1.83 -2.76
N LEU A 108 -5.27 1.08 -2.01
CA LEU A 108 -6.36 0.24 -2.51
C LEU A 108 -7.69 0.85 -2.09
N GLU A 109 -8.58 1.04 -3.06
CA GLU A 109 -9.92 1.58 -2.88
C GLU A 109 -10.92 0.60 -3.52
N GLY A 110 -11.98 0.24 -2.81
CA GLY A 110 -13.01 -0.64 -3.35
C GLY A 110 -14.41 -0.20 -2.96
N GLY A 111 -15.37 -0.40 -3.87
CA GLY A 111 -16.79 -0.31 -3.54
C GLY A 111 -17.33 -1.71 -3.26
N SER A 112 -18.14 -1.86 -2.25
CA SER A 112 -18.90 -3.09 -2.00
C SER A 112 -20.38 -2.79 -1.83
N VAL A 113 -21.20 -3.59 -2.49
CA VAL A 113 -22.65 -3.57 -2.27
C VAL A 113 -22.98 -4.84 -1.49
N GLY A 114 -23.53 -4.69 -0.28
CA GLY A 114 -23.91 -5.85 0.53
C GLY A 114 -24.12 -5.49 1.99
N PHE A 115 -24.98 -6.27 2.65
CA PHE A 115 -25.29 -6.10 4.07
C PHE A 115 -24.19 -6.77 4.91
N GLN A 116 -23.14 -6.01 5.27
CA GLN A 116 -22.18 -6.43 6.27
C GLN A 116 -22.15 -5.42 7.41
N LEU A 117 -22.66 -5.82 8.56
CA LEU A 117 -22.58 -5.03 9.79
C LEU A 117 -21.19 -5.23 10.40
N GLY A 118 -20.42 -4.16 10.48
CA GLY A 118 -19.15 -4.14 11.21
C GLY A 118 -17.95 -3.67 10.38
N ALA A 119 -16.97 -3.10 11.06
CA ALA A 119 -15.65 -2.81 10.50
C ALA A 119 -14.75 -4.06 10.70
N GLN A 120 -14.24 -4.62 9.63
CA GLN A 120 -13.29 -5.72 9.67
C GLN A 120 -11.99 -5.28 9.01
N ALA A 121 -10.88 -5.44 9.74
CA ALA A 121 -9.55 -5.26 9.17
C ALA A 121 -9.14 -6.57 8.47
N THR A 122 -8.68 -6.45 7.24
CA THR A 122 -8.23 -7.56 6.41
C THR A 122 -6.92 -7.18 5.73
N ASP A 123 -5.94 -8.05 5.79
CA ASP A 123 -4.69 -7.86 5.05
C ASP A 123 -4.86 -8.43 3.63
N PHE A 124 -4.37 -7.72 2.64
CA PHE A 124 -4.34 -8.21 1.27
C PHE A 124 -2.92 -8.35 0.77
N VAL A 125 -2.67 -9.44 0.04
CA VAL A 125 -1.45 -9.67 -0.73
C VAL A 125 -1.83 -9.93 -2.18
N LEU A 126 -1.18 -9.20 -3.10
CA LEU A 126 -1.39 -9.34 -4.52
C LEU A 126 -0.05 -9.70 -5.17
N LEU A 127 -0.05 -10.77 -5.96
CA LEU A 127 1.08 -11.12 -6.81
C LEU A 127 0.82 -10.56 -8.22
N VAL A 128 1.72 -9.73 -8.71
CA VAL A 128 1.69 -9.21 -10.08
C VAL A 128 2.58 -10.12 -10.92
N MET A 129 1.96 -10.84 -11.85
CA MET A 129 2.57 -12.00 -12.51
C MET A 129 3.36 -11.63 -13.77
N ASN A 130 3.18 -10.40 -14.29
CA ASN A 130 3.87 -9.97 -15.51
C ASN A 130 4.16 -8.46 -15.52
N GLY A 131 5.08 -8.07 -16.41
CA GLY A 131 5.51 -6.67 -16.54
C GLY A 131 4.44 -5.73 -17.08
N GLN A 132 3.42 -6.24 -17.78
CA GLN A 132 2.29 -5.44 -18.27
C GLN A 132 1.44 -4.96 -17.08
N GLY A 133 1.02 -5.89 -16.23
CA GLY A 133 0.30 -5.57 -14.99
C GLY A 133 1.11 -4.67 -14.06
N ALA A 134 2.42 -4.95 -13.89
CA ALA A 134 3.31 -4.09 -13.11
C ALA A 134 3.38 -2.66 -13.67
N GLY A 135 3.58 -2.53 -14.98
CA GLY A 135 3.64 -1.25 -15.67
C GLY A 135 2.34 -0.45 -15.58
N ALA A 136 1.19 -1.09 -15.70
CA ALA A 136 -0.11 -0.47 -15.54
C ALA A 136 -0.31 0.08 -14.11
N ILE A 137 -0.11 -0.78 -13.09
CA ILE A 137 -0.28 -0.44 -11.68
C ILE A 137 0.66 0.72 -11.25
N LEU A 138 1.90 0.73 -11.73
CA LEU A 138 2.88 1.75 -11.38
C LEU A 138 2.69 3.08 -12.12
N SER A 139 1.87 3.10 -13.19
CA SER A 139 1.68 4.31 -14.02
C SER A 139 0.52 5.16 -13.55
N SER A 140 -0.55 4.53 -13.08
CA SER A 140 -1.82 5.23 -12.85
C SER A 140 -2.75 4.40 -11.95
N LYS A 141 -3.93 4.91 -11.76
CA LYS A 141 -5.05 4.23 -11.14
C LYS A 141 -5.54 3.07 -12.02
N VAL A 142 -5.49 1.86 -11.49
CA VAL A 142 -5.90 0.62 -12.18
C VAL A 142 -7.10 0.01 -11.49
N LYS A 143 -8.14 -0.30 -12.25
CA LYS A 143 -9.29 -1.06 -11.77
C LYS A 143 -9.05 -2.55 -12.02
N LEU A 144 -8.93 -3.31 -10.93
CA LEU A 144 -8.71 -4.75 -10.98
C LEU A 144 -9.92 -5.46 -11.61
N GLY A 145 -9.65 -6.39 -12.49
CA GLY A 145 -10.66 -7.10 -13.28
C GLY A 145 -11.12 -6.38 -14.57
N ALA A 146 -10.75 -5.09 -14.73
CA ALA A 146 -11.09 -4.32 -15.95
C ALA A 146 -9.82 -3.85 -16.68
N ASP A 147 -8.93 -3.10 -15.96
CA ASP A 147 -7.71 -2.54 -16.56
C ASP A 147 -6.53 -3.51 -16.44
N ALA A 148 -6.53 -4.36 -15.42
CA ALA A 148 -5.63 -5.48 -15.23
C ALA A 148 -6.45 -6.71 -14.81
N SER A 149 -6.25 -7.83 -15.48
CA SER A 149 -6.95 -9.07 -15.15
C SER A 149 -6.54 -9.54 -13.74
N ALA A 150 -7.53 -9.83 -12.91
CA ALA A 150 -7.31 -10.23 -11.52
C ALA A 150 -8.11 -11.50 -11.22
N ALA A 151 -7.50 -12.42 -10.48
CA ALA A 151 -8.15 -13.64 -10.02
C ALA A 151 -7.80 -13.95 -8.56
N ALA A 152 -8.66 -14.72 -7.89
CA ALA A 152 -8.35 -15.32 -6.60
C ALA A 152 -7.16 -16.28 -6.76
N GLY A 153 -6.13 -16.09 -5.94
CA GLY A 153 -4.96 -16.96 -5.97
C GLY A 153 -5.25 -18.33 -5.32
N PRO A 154 -4.68 -19.42 -5.80
CA PRO A 154 -4.78 -20.72 -5.13
C PRO A 154 -3.95 -20.72 -3.86
N VAL A 155 -4.38 -21.47 -2.83
CA VAL A 155 -3.72 -21.59 -1.54
C VAL A 155 -3.36 -23.05 -1.23
N GLY A 156 -2.28 -23.25 -0.45
CA GLY A 156 -1.82 -24.57 -0.06
C GLY A 156 -0.70 -25.12 -0.96
N ARG A 157 0.05 -26.07 -0.41
CA ARG A 157 1.28 -26.61 -1.02
C ARG A 157 1.03 -27.37 -2.31
N ASP A 158 -0.13 -28.02 -2.40
CA ASP A 158 -0.54 -28.85 -3.55
C ASP A 158 -1.49 -28.10 -4.49
N ALA A 159 -1.68 -26.80 -4.29
CA ALA A 159 -2.46 -25.98 -5.20
C ALA A 159 -1.67 -25.82 -6.50
N GLU A 160 -1.90 -26.72 -7.42
CA GLU A 160 -1.45 -26.56 -8.80
C GLU A 160 -2.16 -25.34 -9.38
N ALA A 161 -1.37 -24.43 -9.94
CA ALA A 161 -1.87 -23.20 -10.57
C ALA A 161 -2.62 -23.48 -11.88
N ASP A 162 -3.31 -24.62 -11.96
CA ASP A 162 -3.77 -25.26 -13.19
C ASP A 162 -5.17 -24.89 -13.64
N THR A 163 -5.73 -23.79 -13.13
CA THR A 163 -6.91 -23.24 -13.79
C THR A 163 -6.47 -22.22 -14.85
N ASP A 164 -7.03 -22.31 -16.05
CA ASP A 164 -6.78 -21.36 -17.15
C ASP A 164 -6.89 -19.89 -16.70
N VAL A 165 -7.77 -19.60 -15.74
CA VAL A 165 -7.99 -18.27 -15.18
C VAL A 165 -6.78 -17.81 -14.37
N THR A 166 -6.22 -18.67 -13.52
CA THR A 166 -5.04 -18.36 -12.70
C THR A 166 -3.80 -18.17 -13.57
N MET A 167 -3.64 -18.98 -14.60
CA MET A 167 -2.52 -18.90 -15.53
C MET A 167 -2.52 -17.64 -16.40
N ARG A 168 -3.69 -17.07 -16.65
CA ARG A 168 -3.86 -15.86 -17.48
C ARG A 168 -4.00 -14.57 -16.68
N ALA A 169 -4.20 -14.65 -15.37
CA ALA A 169 -4.35 -13.48 -14.54
C ALA A 169 -3.03 -12.68 -14.46
N GLU A 170 -3.13 -11.37 -14.63
CA GLU A 170 -2.00 -10.47 -14.40
C GLU A 170 -1.77 -10.23 -12.92
N VAL A 171 -2.82 -10.38 -12.09
CA VAL A 171 -2.78 -10.19 -10.64
C VAL A 171 -3.50 -11.34 -9.95
N LEU A 172 -2.79 -12.05 -9.07
CA LEU A 172 -3.38 -13.03 -8.15
C LEU A 172 -3.58 -12.40 -6.79
N THR A 173 -4.76 -12.55 -6.20
CA THR A 173 -5.15 -11.83 -5.01
C THR A 173 -5.49 -12.75 -3.86
N TYR A 174 -5.00 -12.39 -2.66
CA TYR A 174 -5.13 -13.14 -1.43
C TYR A 174 -5.57 -12.21 -0.29
N SER A 175 -6.25 -12.78 0.70
CA SER A 175 -6.62 -12.09 1.92
C SER A 175 -6.28 -12.91 3.16
N ARG A 176 -5.97 -12.19 4.25
CA ARG A 176 -5.87 -12.75 5.59
C ARG A 176 -6.79 -11.98 6.53
N ALA A 177 -7.72 -12.69 7.15
CA ALA A 177 -8.63 -12.11 8.14
C ALA A 177 -8.83 -13.09 9.30
N ARG A 178 -8.64 -12.63 10.55
CA ARG A 178 -8.83 -13.44 11.77
C ARG A 178 -8.12 -14.79 11.75
N GLY A 179 -6.89 -14.83 11.20
CA GLY A 179 -6.10 -16.06 11.12
C GLY A 179 -6.46 -16.99 9.95
N LEU A 180 -7.48 -16.67 9.16
CA LEU A 180 -7.80 -17.40 7.94
C LEU A 180 -7.12 -16.75 6.75
N PHE A 181 -6.46 -17.56 5.93
CA PHE A 181 -5.82 -17.16 4.68
C PHE A 181 -6.54 -17.81 3.50
N ALA A 182 -6.86 -17.03 2.48
CA ALA A 182 -7.57 -17.50 1.30
C ALA A 182 -7.30 -16.64 0.07
N GLY A 183 -7.41 -17.24 -1.12
CA GLY A 183 -7.59 -16.49 -2.35
C GLY A 183 -8.93 -15.75 -2.36
N ILE A 184 -8.94 -14.53 -2.87
CA ILE A 184 -10.14 -13.67 -2.88
C ILE A 184 -10.18 -12.89 -4.19
N SER A 185 -11.38 -12.64 -4.73
CA SER A 185 -11.53 -11.69 -5.83
C SER A 185 -11.55 -10.25 -5.32
N LEU A 186 -10.71 -9.42 -5.90
CA LEU A 186 -10.70 -7.96 -5.70
C LEU A 186 -11.19 -7.21 -6.94
N GLU A 187 -11.93 -7.89 -7.83
CA GLU A 187 -12.51 -7.26 -9.00
C GLU A 187 -13.36 -6.04 -8.64
N GLY A 188 -13.22 -4.99 -9.43
CA GLY A 188 -13.88 -3.71 -9.18
C GLY A 188 -13.16 -2.79 -8.18
N SER A 189 -12.21 -3.33 -7.40
CA SER A 189 -11.33 -2.51 -6.58
C SER A 189 -10.31 -1.77 -7.43
N THR A 190 -9.86 -0.62 -6.93
CA THR A 190 -8.88 0.22 -7.60
C THR A 190 -7.58 0.23 -6.81
N LEU A 191 -6.48 -0.05 -7.49
CA LEU A 191 -5.12 0.07 -6.96
C LEU A 191 -4.44 1.25 -7.61
N ARG A 192 -3.76 2.10 -6.84
CA ARG A 192 -3.04 3.26 -7.35
C ARG A 192 -1.77 3.56 -6.56
N PRO A 193 -0.78 4.22 -7.18
CA PRO A 193 0.34 4.82 -6.46
C PRO A 193 -0.13 5.85 -5.43
N ASP A 194 0.61 5.95 -4.33
CA ASP A 194 0.45 6.95 -3.29
C ASP A 194 1.67 7.89 -3.34
N ASP A 195 1.63 8.82 -4.30
CA ASP A 195 2.78 9.68 -4.62
C ASP A 195 3.17 10.58 -3.44
N ASP A 196 2.19 11.05 -2.67
CA ASP A 196 2.46 11.86 -1.48
C ASP A 196 3.21 11.07 -0.40
N ALA A 197 2.85 9.80 -0.20
CA ALA A 197 3.57 8.92 0.71
C ALA A 197 4.97 8.58 0.16
N ASN A 198 5.11 8.37 -1.14
CA ASN A 198 6.42 8.18 -1.77
C ASN A 198 7.33 9.40 -1.54
N GLU A 199 6.81 10.63 -1.73
CA GLU A 199 7.56 11.85 -1.47
C GLU A 199 8.00 11.94 0.00
N ARG A 200 7.12 11.57 0.96
CA ARG A 200 7.47 11.58 2.39
C ARG A 200 8.52 10.54 2.76
N ILE A 201 8.40 9.31 2.24
CA ILE A 201 9.35 8.21 2.50
C ILE A 201 10.72 8.52 1.91
N TYR A 202 10.79 8.96 0.66
CA TYR A 202 12.04 9.18 -0.07
C TYR A 202 12.59 10.60 0.01
N GLY A 203 11.85 11.54 0.64
CA GLY A 203 12.27 12.93 0.85
C GLY A 203 12.32 13.78 -0.41
N ARG A 204 11.81 13.28 -1.55
CA ARG A 204 11.74 13.98 -2.83
C ARG A 204 10.60 13.45 -3.69
N LYS A 205 10.14 14.28 -4.63
CA LYS A 205 9.21 13.83 -5.66
C LYS A 205 9.89 12.81 -6.56
N ILE A 206 9.32 11.61 -6.62
CA ILE A 206 9.83 10.50 -7.41
C ILE A 206 8.66 9.61 -7.84
N GLY A 207 8.63 9.21 -9.10
CA GLY A 207 7.58 8.36 -9.64
C GLY A 207 7.68 6.91 -9.17
N SER A 208 6.54 6.25 -9.03
CA SER A 208 6.48 4.86 -8.58
C SER A 208 7.25 3.90 -9.47
N LYS A 209 7.30 4.13 -10.79
CA LYS A 209 8.14 3.35 -11.72
C LYS A 209 9.63 3.52 -11.45
N GLU A 210 10.06 4.74 -11.21
CA GLU A 210 11.47 5.03 -10.92
C GLU A 210 11.93 4.35 -9.64
N ILE A 211 11.05 4.31 -8.61
CA ILE A 211 11.31 3.62 -7.36
C ILE A 211 11.40 2.11 -7.60
N ALA A 212 10.33 1.53 -8.15
CA ALA A 212 10.13 0.08 -8.13
C ALA A 212 10.89 -0.66 -9.24
N LEU A 213 11.08 -0.05 -10.43
CA LEU A 213 11.67 -0.72 -11.59
C LEU A 213 13.10 -0.27 -11.87
N HIS A 214 13.42 0.99 -11.63
CA HIS A 214 14.71 1.56 -12.04
C HIS A 214 15.75 1.62 -10.92
N GLY A 215 15.39 1.20 -9.70
CA GLY A 215 16.33 1.18 -8.57
C GLY A 215 16.88 2.56 -8.20
N ALA A 216 16.10 3.63 -8.46
CA ALA A 216 16.54 5.01 -8.31
C ALA A 216 16.74 5.45 -6.85
N VAL A 217 16.37 4.60 -5.89
CA VAL A 217 16.44 4.86 -4.46
C VAL A 217 16.83 3.60 -3.69
N PRO A 218 17.53 3.73 -2.53
CA PRO A 218 17.81 2.60 -1.67
C PRO A 218 16.54 2.11 -0.97
N VAL A 219 16.55 0.85 -0.52
CA VAL A 219 15.49 0.28 0.31
C VAL A 219 15.45 1.01 1.65
N PRO A 220 14.32 1.64 2.03
CA PRO A 220 14.19 2.29 3.33
C PRO A 220 14.31 1.27 4.47
N GLU A 221 14.78 1.73 5.65
CA GLU A 221 14.91 0.89 6.85
C GLU A 221 13.58 0.19 7.19
N ALA A 222 12.47 0.94 7.15
CA ALA A 222 11.13 0.43 7.44
C ALA A 222 10.67 -0.70 6.50
N ALA A 223 11.27 -0.81 5.29
CA ALA A 223 10.91 -1.81 4.29
C ALA A 223 11.85 -3.03 4.28
N ARG A 224 12.91 -3.04 5.09
CA ARG A 224 13.91 -4.12 5.08
C ARG A 224 13.32 -5.49 5.35
N LEU A 225 12.37 -5.60 6.27
CA LEU A 225 11.73 -6.87 6.56
C LEU A 225 11.00 -7.43 5.34
N MET A 226 10.23 -6.59 4.63
CA MET A 226 9.49 -6.98 3.43
C MET A 226 10.42 -7.50 2.34
N THR A 227 11.46 -6.72 2.01
CA THR A 227 12.41 -7.09 0.94
C THR A 227 13.29 -8.28 1.33
N ALA A 228 13.73 -8.38 2.60
CA ALA A 228 14.50 -9.51 3.09
C ALA A 228 13.69 -10.82 3.06
N THR A 229 12.43 -10.79 3.50
CA THR A 229 11.52 -11.94 3.46
C THR A 229 11.36 -12.45 2.02
N LEU A 230 11.12 -11.56 1.06
CA LEU A 230 10.98 -11.93 -0.34
C LEU A 230 12.31 -12.44 -0.93
N ASN A 231 13.43 -11.79 -0.67
CA ASN A 231 14.73 -12.23 -1.16
C ASN A 231 15.13 -13.59 -0.58
N GLN A 232 14.74 -13.89 0.66
CA GLN A 232 14.97 -15.21 1.26
C GLN A 232 14.05 -16.28 0.66
N ARG A 233 12.74 -15.97 0.54
CA ARG A 233 11.72 -16.95 0.11
C ARG A 233 11.78 -17.21 -1.40
N SER A 234 12.06 -16.20 -2.18
CA SER A 234 12.02 -16.21 -3.65
C SER A 234 13.16 -15.35 -4.24
N PRO A 235 14.40 -15.85 -4.17
CA PRO A 235 15.58 -15.08 -4.60
C PRO A 235 15.70 -14.90 -6.12
N LYS A 236 15.02 -15.74 -6.91
CA LYS A 236 15.10 -15.74 -8.38
C LYS A 236 13.69 -15.71 -8.99
N ASN A 237 13.55 -15.01 -10.12
CA ASN A 237 12.36 -15.09 -10.94
C ASN A 237 12.42 -16.33 -11.83
N LEU A 238 11.45 -17.24 -11.69
CA LEU A 238 11.36 -18.47 -12.46
C LEU A 238 10.36 -18.39 -13.62
N SER A 239 9.79 -17.21 -13.90
CA SER A 239 8.92 -16.97 -15.05
C SER A 239 9.69 -16.56 -16.32
N LYS A 240 10.99 -16.31 -16.19
CA LYS A 240 11.86 -15.69 -17.22
C LYS A 240 12.98 -16.63 -17.68
#